data_8713175990ac152a2f020607d0d2c5ce
#
_entry.id   8713175990ac152a2f020607d0d2c5ce
#
_cell.length_a   1.000
_cell.length_b   1.000
_cell.length_c   1.000
_cell.angle_alpha   90.00
_cell.angle_beta   90.00
_cell.angle_gamma   90.00
#
_symmetry.space_group_name_H-M   'P 1'
#
loop_
_entity.id
_entity.type
_entity.pdbx_description
1 polymer ?
#
loop_
_entity_poly.entity_id
_entity_poly.type
_entity_poly.pdbx_seq_one_letter_code
_entity_poly.pdbx_strand_id
1 'polypeptide(L)'
;ITCLPYRRQRLVLFAALSHPLAQKSQLSLKQLEGQEFVLREQGSTTRRVFEHALKQADVRIRVSLEMGSREAVREAVAQGLGLGIVADTAYVADPRLRAIGLTGPELYTHAHIICLKERKNARLLAHFLSLADTMKDPG
;
A
#
# COMPACT_ATOMS: atom_id res chain seq x y z
N ILE A 1 -24.59 10.51 -1.21
CA ILE A 1 -23.17 10.57 -0.86
C ILE A 1 -22.40 11.23 -2.00
N THR A 2 -21.61 12.23 -1.68
CA THR A 2 -20.67 12.83 -2.62
C THR A 2 -19.31 12.15 -2.44
N CYS A 3 -18.70 11.73 -3.55
CA CYS A 3 -17.40 11.08 -3.56
C CYS A 3 -16.44 11.89 -4.42
N LEU A 4 -15.33 12.34 -3.84
CA LEU A 4 -14.34 13.16 -4.52
C LEU A 4 -13.00 12.42 -4.54
N PRO A 5 -12.41 12.18 -5.73
CA PRO A 5 -11.06 11.62 -5.81
C PRO A 5 -10.08 12.57 -5.11
N TYR A 6 -9.17 12.01 -4.31
CA TYR A 6 -8.21 12.79 -3.55
C TYR A 6 -6.77 12.47 -3.96
N ARG A 7 -6.33 11.23 -3.79
CA ARG A 7 -4.96 10.81 -4.12
C ARG A 7 -4.88 9.41 -4.68
N ARG A 8 -3.92 9.21 -5.59
CA ARG A 8 -3.39 7.90 -5.92
C ARG A 8 -2.20 7.62 -5.03
N GLN A 9 -2.05 6.37 -4.61
CA GLN A 9 -0.93 5.93 -3.80
C GLN A 9 -0.34 4.69 -4.46
N ARG A 10 0.93 4.79 -4.85
CA ARG A 10 1.64 3.66 -5.44
C ARG A 10 1.98 2.65 -4.36
N LEU A 11 1.92 1.37 -4.69
CA LEU A 11 2.36 0.32 -3.78
C LEU A 11 3.86 0.10 -3.90
N VAL A 12 4.52 -0.08 -2.76
CA VAL A 12 5.93 -0.42 -2.68
C VAL A 12 6.12 -1.64 -1.79
N LEU A 13 7.12 -2.45 -2.12
CA LEU A 13 7.56 -3.56 -1.27
C LEU A 13 8.54 -3.04 -0.22
N PHE A 14 8.65 -3.76 0.88
CA PHE A 14 9.71 -3.52 1.84
C PHE A 14 10.14 -4.83 2.50
N ALA A 15 11.37 -4.85 2.97
CA ALA A 15 12.00 -6.04 3.52
C ALA A 15 12.95 -5.66 4.65
N ALA A 16 13.24 -6.62 5.53
CA ALA A 16 14.35 -6.49 6.47
C ALA A 16 15.68 -6.41 5.70
N LEU A 17 16.64 -5.68 6.23
CA LEU A 17 17.97 -5.55 5.59
C LEU A 17 18.63 -6.90 5.34
N SER A 18 18.37 -7.87 6.21
CA SER A 18 18.91 -9.24 6.08
C SER A 18 18.23 -10.09 5.02
N HIS A 19 17.11 -9.64 4.48
CA HIS A 19 16.38 -10.40 3.46
C HIS A 19 17.20 -10.47 2.16
N PRO A 20 17.26 -11.64 1.49
CA PRO A 20 18.03 -11.78 0.24
C PRO A 20 17.66 -10.78 -0.85
N LEU A 21 16.37 -10.40 -0.93
CA LEU A 21 15.89 -9.45 -1.93
C LEU A 21 16.09 -7.99 -1.53
N ALA A 22 16.52 -7.70 -0.31
CA ALA A 22 16.74 -6.32 0.15
C ALA A 22 17.86 -5.60 -0.61
N GLN A 23 18.75 -6.34 -1.28
CA GLN A 23 19.80 -5.76 -2.11
C GLN A 23 19.28 -5.19 -3.43
N LYS A 24 18.09 -5.58 -3.84
CA LYS A 24 17.48 -5.11 -5.08
C LYS A 24 16.81 -3.76 -4.86
N SER A 25 17.00 -2.83 -5.79
CA SER A 25 16.28 -1.56 -5.77
C SER A 25 14.86 -1.71 -6.33
N GLN A 26 14.66 -2.68 -7.23
CA GLN A 26 13.39 -2.95 -7.88
C GLN A 26 13.21 -4.45 -8.09
N LEU A 27 11.98 -4.91 -8.04
CA LEU A 27 11.57 -6.27 -8.31
C LEU A 27 10.36 -6.28 -9.22
N SER A 28 10.29 -7.25 -10.13
CA SER A 28 9.07 -7.54 -10.88
C SER A 28 8.16 -8.46 -10.07
N LEU A 29 6.88 -8.52 -10.44
CA LEU A 29 5.96 -9.45 -9.79
C LEU A 29 6.43 -10.91 -9.92
N LYS A 30 7.00 -11.29 -11.06
CA LYS A 30 7.47 -12.66 -11.29
C LYS A 30 8.60 -13.07 -10.34
N GLN A 31 9.41 -12.11 -9.93
CA GLN A 31 10.49 -12.37 -8.96
C GLN A 31 9.96 -12.65 -7.55
N LEU A 32 8.68 -12.40 -7.31
CA LEU A 32 8.05 -12.69 -6.03
C LEU A 32 7.52 -14.12 -5.91
N GLU A 33 7.58 -14.90 -6.98
CA GLU A 33 7.09 -16.30 -6.98
C GLU A 33 7.69 -17.09 -5.82
N GLY A 34 6.82 -17.70 -5.02
CA GLY A 34 7.22 -18.52 -3.88
C GLY A 34 7.72 -17.76 -2.65
N GLN A 35 7.79 -16.43 -2.72
CA GLN A 35 8.25 -15.63 -1.58
C GLN A 35 7.23 -15.60 -0.46
N GLU A 36 7.71 -15.49 0.78
CA GLU A 36 6.86 -15.34 1.95
C GLU A 36 6.54 -13.87 2.20
N PHE A 37 5.28 -13.60 2.49
CA PHE A 37 4.77 -12.26 2.76
C PHE A 37 4.06 -12.20 4.10
N VAL A 38 4.22 -11.08 4.78
CA VAL A 38 3.36 -10.66 5.88
C VAL A 38 2.35 -9.67 5.30
N LEU A 39 1.07 -10.00 5.37
CA LEU A 39 0.01 -9.19 4.77
C LEU A 39 -0.96 -8.68 5.83
N ARG A 40 -1.68 -7.63 5.47
CA ARG A 40 -2.84 -7.17 6.23
C ARG A 40 -3.96 -8.20 6.12
N GLU A 41 -4.98 -8.03 6.94
CA GLU A 41 -6.18 -8.87 6.94
C GLU A 41 -6.92 -8.80 5.60
N GLN A 42 -7.73 -9.80 5.32
CA GLN A 42 -8.64 -9.80 4.19
C GLN A 42 -9.54 -8.56 4.29
N GLY A 43 -9.79 -7.91 3.16
CA GLY A 43 -10.53 -6.65 3.11
C GLY A 43 -9.64 -5.40 3.08
N SER A 44 -8.35 -5.51 3.39
CA SER A 44 -7.40 -4.41 3.17
C SER A 44 -7.34 -4.05 1.68
N THR A 45 -7.48 -2.78 1.37
CA THR A 45 -7.42 -2.30 -0.02
C THR A 45 -6.06 -2.56 -0.65
N THR A 46 -4.97 -2.32 0.08
CA THR A 46 -3.61 -2.58 -0.38
C THR A 46 -3.42 -4.07 -0.70
N ARG A 47 -3.86 -4.94 0.19
CA ARG A 47 -3.80 -6.38 -0.01
C ARG A 47 -4.58 -6.80 -1.26
N ARG A 48 -5.79 -6.29 -1.43
CA ARG A 48 -6.65 -6.63 -2.56
C ARG A 48 -6.03 -6.25 -3.89
N VAL A 49 -5.49 -5.02 -4.00
CA VAL A 49 -4.82 -4.55 -5.22
C VAL A 49 -3.61 -5.44 -5.53
N PHE A 50 -2.82 -5.76 -4.53
CA PHE A 50 -1.64 -6.60 -4.69
C PHE A 50 -2.00 -8.02 -5.11
N GLU A 51 -2.94 -8.66 -4.43
CA GLU A 51 -3.36 -10.02 -4.75
C GLU A 51 -3.97 -10.11 -6.15
N HIS A 52 -4.73 -9.09 -6.56
CA HIS A 52 -5.28 -9.04 -7.91
C HIS A 52 -4.15 -8.98 -8.95
N ALA A 53 -3.14 -8.17 -8.74
CA ALA A 53 -1.99 -8.07 -9.65
C ALA A 53 -1.21 -9.38 -9.73
N LEU A 54 -1.00 -10.05 -8.60
CA LEU A 54 -0.35 -11.37 -8.57
C LEU A 54 -1.13 -12.39 -9.38
N LYS A 55 -2.44 -12.39 -9.24
CA LYS A 55 -3.32 -13.29 -9.99
C LYS A 55 -3.24 -13.04 -11.49
N GLN A 56 -3.27 -11.78 -11.92
CA GLN A 56 -3.14 -11.40 -13.32
C GLN A 56 -1.79 -11.80 -13.91
N ALA A 57 -0.74 -11.78 -13.11
CA ALA A 57 0.61 -12.18 -13.54
C ALA A 57 0.88 -13.67 -13.38
N ASP A 58 -0.08 -14.43 -12.86
CA ASP A 58 0.06 -15.86 -12.54
C ASP A 58 1.24 -16.11 -11.59
N VAL A 59 1.36 -15.28 -10.56
CA VAL A 59 2.40 -15.36 -9.54
C VAL A 59 1.76 -15.81 -8.22
N ARG A 60 2.38 -16.79 -7.57
CA ARG A 60 1.92 -17.32 -6.29
C ARG A 60 2.93 -17.01 -5.19
N ILE A 61 2.46 -16.36 -4.16
CA ILE A 61 3.23 -16.10 -2.95
C ILE A 61 2.73 -16.97 -1.80
N ARG A 62 3.49 -17.00 -0.72
CA ARG A 62 3.04 -17.66 0.52
C ARG A 62 2.79 -16.56 1.57
N VAL A 63 1.62 -16.60 2.20
CA VAL A 63 1.29 -15.70 3.29
C VAL A 63 1.72 -16.36 4.59
N SER A 64 2.84 -15.91 5.16
CA SER A 64 3.37 -16.47 6.40
C SER A 64 2.59 -15.97 7.62
N LEU A 65 2.17 -14.72 7.59
CA LEU A 65 1.42 -14.08 8.68
C LEU A 65 0.41 -13.11 8.14
N GLU A 66 -0.71 -13.00 8.83
CA GLU A 66 -1.74 -12.00 8.59
C GLU A 66 -1.85 -11.12 9.84
N MET A 67 -1.78 -9.82 9.65
CA MET A 67 -1.77 -8.83 10.74
C MET A 67 -2.87 -7.80 10.57
N GLY A 68 -3.40 -7.32 11.70
CA GLY A 68 -4.52 -6.39 11.71
C GLY A 68 -4.14 -4.91 11.62
N SER A 69 -2.85 -4.57 11.53
CA SER A 69 -2.41 -3.18 11.43
C SER A 69 -1.13 -3.05 10.62
N ARG A 70 -0.90 -1.86 10.06
CA ARG A 70 0.35 -1.56 9.32
C ARG A 70 1.57 -1.65 10.23
N GLU A 71 1.44 -1.21 11.48
CA GLU A 71 2.51 -1.26 12.46
C GLU A 71 2.92 -2.69 12.78
N ALA A 72 1.94 -3.59 12.91
CA ALA A 72 2.22 -5.01 13.15
C ALA A 72 2.90 -5.67 11.95
N VAL A 73 2.45 -5.35 10.73
CA VAL A 73 3.10 -5.84 9.50
C VAL A 73 4.55 -5.35 9.46
N ARG A 74 4.78 -4.07 9.71
CA ARG A 74 6.12 -3.49 9.70
C ARG A 74 7.05 -4.20 10.69
N GLU A 75 6.58 -4.41 11.91
CA GLU A 75 7.40 -5.08 12.92
C GLU A 75 7.71 -6.53 12.54
N ALA A 76 6.72 -7.27 12.04
CA ALA A 76 6.93 -8.64 11.60
C ALA A 76 7.94 -8.73 10.45
N VAL A 77 7.85 -7.81 9.48
CA VAL A 77 8.82 -7.74 8.39
C VAL A 77 10.22 -7.40 8.91
N ALA A 78 10.32 -6.46 9.84
CA ALA A 78 11.61 -6.09 10.46
C ALA A 78 12.26 -7.27 11.19
N GLN A 79 11.45 -8.17 11.75
CA GLN A 79 11.92 -9.39 12.38
C GLN A 79 12.28 -10.51 11.38
N GLY A 80 12.15 -10.26 10.08
CA GLY A 80 12.54 -11.22 9.06
C GLY A 80 11.47 -12.28 8.72
N LEU A 81 10.22 -12.03 9.06
CA LEU A 81 9.15 -13.02 8.87
C LEU A 81 8.56 -13.03 7.46
N GLY A 82 9.05 -12.18 6.57
CA GLY A 82 8.62 -12.12 5.17
C GLY A 82 8.76 -10.74 4.60
N LEU A 83 8.37 -10.59 3.35
CA LEU A 83 8.25 -9.30 2.67
C LEU A 83 6.95 -8.61 3.07
N GLY A 84 6.94 -7.29 3.00
CA GLY A 84 5.73 -6.51 3.20
C GLY A 84 5.37 -5.69 1.97
N ILE A 85 4.13 -5.21 1.92
CA ILE A 85 3.67 -4.29 0.89
C ILE A 85 2.86 -3.18 1.56
N VAL A 86 3.02 -1.96 1.07
CA VAL A 86 2.39 -0.78 1.65
C VAL A 86 2.24 0.29 0.58
N ALA A 87 1.28 1.20 0.79
CA ALA A 87 1.24 2.41 -0.02
C ALA A 87 2.48 3.27 0.29
N ASP A 88 3.05 3.90 -0.74
CA ASP A 88 4.26 4.71 -0.60
C ASP A 88 4.13 5.81 0.45
N THR A 89 2.97 6.45 0.52
CA THR A 89 2.68 7.51 1.49
C THR A 89 2.57 7.00 2.93
N ALA A 90 2.36 5.71 3.11
CA ALA A 90 2.26 5.06 4.43
C ALA A 90 3.54 4.34 4.83
N TYR A 91 4.54 4.30 3.96
CA TYR A 91 5.84 3.74 4.30
C TYR A 91 6.57 4.65 5.28
N VAL A 92 6.99 4.07 6.38
CA VAL A 92 7.76 4.78 7.41
C VAL A 92 9.19 4.29 7.36
N ALA A 93 10.13 5.20 7.16
CA ALA A 93 11.55 4.87 7.15
C ALA A 93 11.97 4.27 8.51
N ASP A 94 12.68 3.16 8.44
CA ASP A 94 13.14 2.42 9.61
C ASP A 94 14.53 1.90 9.29
N PRO A 95 15.54 2.07 10.17
CA PRO A 95 16.89 1.60 9.89
C PRO A 95 16.98 0.09 9.71
N ARG A 96 15.98 -0.68 10.14
CA ARG A 96 15.92 -2.14 9.97
C ARG A 96 15.33 -2.56 8.63
N LEU A 97 14.73 -1.63 7.88
CA LEU A 97 13.94 -1.92 6.68
C LEU A 97 14.51 -1.23 5.45
N ARG A 98 14.19 -1.79 4.30
CA ARG A 98 14.49 -1.21 3.00
C ARG A 98 13.27 -1.28 2.10
N ALA A 99 12.92 -0.16 1.48
CA ALA A 99 11.88 -0.10 0.47
C ALA A 99 12.42 -0.63 -0.87
N ILE A 100 11.59 -1.36 -1.60
CA ILE A 100 11.93 -1.95 -2.90
C ILE A 100 10.81 -1.57 -3.87
N GLY A 101 11.16 -0.97 -4.99
CA GLY A 101 10.19 -0.62 -6.01
C GLY A 101 9.66 -1.84 -6.76
N LEU A 102 8.40 -1.78 -7.19
CA LEU A 102 7.82 -2.77 -8.09
C LEU A 102 7.93 -2.27 -9.52
N THR A 103 8.42 -3.11 -10.43
CA THR A 103 8.42 -2.85 -11.87
C THR A 103 7.28 -3.61 -12.55
N GLY A 104 6.91 -3.18 -13.74
CA GLY A 104 5.81 -3.77 -14.50
C GLY A 104 4.55 -2.95 -14.35
N PRO A 105 3.38 -3.58 -14.20
CA PRO A 105 2.15 -2.83 -14.06
C PRO A 105 2.20 -1.95 -12.80
N GLU A 106 1.84 -0.69 -12.97
CA GLU A 106 1.77 0.25 -11.86
C GLU A 106 0.59 -0.10 -10.96
N LEU A 107 0.88 -0.34 -9.70
CA LEU A 107 -0.13 -0.70 -8.71
C LEU A 107 -0.45 0.51 -7.86
N TYR A 108 -1.71 0.92 -7.89
CA TYR A 108 -2.18 2.07 -7.14
C TYR A 108 -3.38 1.71 -6.27
N THR A 109 -3.42 2.29 -5.09
CA THR A 109 -4.67 2.45 -4.34
C THR A 109 -5.15 3.89 -4.52
N HIS A 110 -6.45 4.09 -4.40
CA HIS A 110 -7.07 5.41 -4.58
C HIS A 110 -7.74 5.83 -3.29
N ALA A 111 -7.35 6.99 -2.80
CA ALA A 111 -8.02 7.63 -1.68
C ALA A 111 -9.10 8.58 -2.19
N HIS A 112 -10.27 8.54 -1.58
CA HIS A 112 -11.38 9.40 -1.89
C HIS A 112 -11.86 10.09 -0.63
N ILE A 113 -12.38 11.30 -0.80
CA ILE A 113 -13.09 12.00 0.26
C ILE A 113 -14.58 11.79 -0.01
N ILE A 114 -15.30 11.26 0.96
CA ILE A 114 -16.74 11.05 0.85
C ILE A 114 -17.47 11.84 1.92
N CYS A 115 -18.60 12.41 1.57
CA CYS A 115 -19.46 13.09 2.51
C CYS A 115 -20.92 12.95 2.11
N LEU A 116 -21.81 13.20 3.05
CA LEU A 116 -23.23 13.25 2.76
C LEU A 116 -23.52 14.47 1.89
N LYS A 117 -24.37 14.27 0.88
CA LYS A 117 -24.74 15.33 -0.07
C LYS A 117 -25.31 16.56 0.64
N GLU A 118 -26.14 16.34 1.65
CA GLU A 118 -26.79 17.37 2.43
C GLU A 118 -25.80 18.20 3.26
N ARG A 119 -24.65 17.65 3.56
CA ARG A 119 -23.61 18.31 4.38
C ARG A 119 -22.52 18.99 3.58
N LYS A 120 -22.52 18.83 2.27
CA LYS A 120 -21.44 19.37 1.42
C LYS A 120 -21.22 20.87 1.61
N ASN A 121 -22.29 21.61 1.85
CA ASN A 121 -22.26 23.07 2.00
C ASN A 121 -22.15 23.54 3.46
N ALA A 122 -22.06 22.62 4.42
CA ALA A 122 -21.80 23.00 5.81
C ALA A 122 -20.44 23.74 5.88
N ARG A 123 -20.42 24.87 6.57
CA ARG A 123 -19.27 25.80 6.58
C ARG A 123 -17.92 25.11 6.84
N LEU A 124 -17.85 24.28 7.88
CA LEU A 124 -16.61 23.59 8.25
C LEU A 124 -16.23 22.56 7.19
N LEU A 125 -17.19 21.80 6.70
CA LEU A 125 -16.95 20.78 5.69
C LEU A 125 -16.56 21.39 4.35
N ALA A 126 -17.22 22.48 3.96
CA ALA A 126 -16.87 23.23 2.74
C ALA A 126 -15.43 23.75 2.81
N HIS A 127 -15.00 24.24 3.96
CA HIS A 127 -13.62 24.69 4.17
C HIS A 127 -12.63 23.52 4.07
N PHE A 128 -12.94 22.38 4.70
CA PHE A 128 -12.13 21.17 4.60
C PHE A 128 -12.00 20.69 3.14
N LEU A 129 -13.10 20.65 2.40
CA LEU A 129 -13.10 20.22 1.00
C LEU A 129 -12.26 21.16 0.13
N SER A 130 -12.32 22.47 0.41
CA SER A 130 -11.50 23.46 -0.29
C SER A 130 -10.01 23.23 -0.04
N LEU A 131 -9.61 22.96 1.19
CA LEU A 131 -8.22 22.61 1.51
C LEU A 131 -7.78 21.32 0.84
N ALA A 132 -8.62 20.29 0.89
CA ALA A 132 -8.32 19.02 0.28
C ALA A 132 -8.13 19.16 -1.24
N ASP A 133 -8.90 20.03 -1.88
CA ASP A 133 -8.79 20.29 -3.32
C ASP A 133 -7.42 20.87 -3.69
N THR A 134 -6.83 21.69 -2.83
CA THR A 134 -5.48 22.24 -3.05
C THR A 134 -4.37 21.19 -2.85
N MET A 135 -4.66 20.10 -2.15
CA MET A 135 -3.70 19.06 -1.77
C MET A 135 -3.86 17.78 -2.59
N LYS A 136 -4.86 17.69 -3.44
CA LYS A 136 -5.07 16.49 -4.26
C LYS A 136 -4.01 16.36 -5.34
N ASP A 137 -3.80 15.12 -5.79
CA ASP A 137 -2.92 14.90 -6.92
C ASP A 137 -3.46 15.58 -8.18
N PRO A 138 -2.58 16.17 -9.02
CA PRO A 138 -2.99 16.64 -10.33
C PRO A 138 -3.50 15.44 -11.13
N GLY A 139 -4.70 15.53 -11.60
CA GLY A 139 -5.50 14.48 -12.23
C GLY A 139 -4.83 13.61 -13.26
#